data_f0e2cacf2152cf0c6bdddfe1b386fed5
#
_entry.id   f0e2cacf2152cf0c6bdddfe1b386fed5
#
_cell.length_a   1.000
_cell.length_b   1.000
_cell.length_c   1.000
_cell.angle_alpha   90.00
_cell.angle_beta   90.00
_cell.angle_gamma   90.00
#
_symmetry.space_group_name_H-M   'P 1'
#
loop_
_entity.id
_entity.type
_entity.pdbx_description
1 polymer ?
#
loop_
_entity_poly.entity_id
_entity_poly.type
_entity_poly.pdbx_seq_one_letter_code
_entity_poly.pdbx_strand_id
1 'polypeptide(L)'
;MEQIKKFFTVGRIYEKKDGMAQYVVTSVKDLQVIREHFEKYTLLTKKRGDFELWIKALDLYKNKEHLTEQGLQKIVAIRATLNRGLTDSLKAAFPTVVPVNRSDVDNITEIDPDWMAGFTSAEGSFMILIRNSQWRKGVIVELVFQLAQHSRDEQLIKNLVKYFESGYVSKYKNAFYPSGVKKFADIQSKISPFFNKYPIQGVKNLDYLDFCKAAELMKNKARARGPCKTQGLAHLTKEGLDLIRQIKANINKGRADS
;
A
#
# COMPACT_ATOMS: atom_id res chain seq x y z
N MET A 1 -10.23 -6.15 9.83
CA MET A 1 -9.98 -7.61 9.77
C MET A 1 -11.25 -8.41 9.54
N GLU A 2 -12.39 -8.10 10.18
CA GLU A 2 -13.66 -8.82 9.99
C GLU A 2 -14.13 -8.88 8.52
N GLN A 3 -14.00 -7.80 7.77
CA GLN A 3 -14.34 -7.78 6.34
C GLN A 3 -13.49 -8.77 5.53
N ILE A 4 -12.19 -8.91 5.83
CA ILE A 4 -11.29 -9.87 5.19
C ILE A 4 -11.75 -11.31 5.49
N LYS A 5 -12.05 -11.62 6.76
CA LYS A 5 -12.56 -12.93 7.17
C LYS A 5 -13.91 -13.24 6.50
N LYS A 6 -14.82 -12.25 6.43
CA LYS A 6 -16.10 -12.39 5.74
C LYS A 6 -15.94 -12.67 4.24
N PHE A 7 -14.97 -12.01 3.61
CA PHE A 7 -14.66 -12.19 2.19
C PHE A 7 -14.14 -13.60 1.89
N PHE A 8 -13.13 -14.07 2.62
CA PHE A 8 -12.55 -15.39 2.40
C PHE A 8 -13.39 -16.53 2.98
N THR A 9 -14.32 -16.25 3.89
CA THR A 9 -15.16 -17.24 4.58
C THR A 9 -14.43 -18.32 5.39
N VAL A 10 -13.10 -18.24 5.46
CA VAL A 10 -12.20 -19.18 6.18
C VAL A 10 -11.29 -18.41 7.14
N GLY A 11 -10.57 -19.12 8.00
CA GLY A 11 -9.59 -18.54 8.90
C GLY A 11 -10.18 -17.93 10.19
N ARG A 12 -9.30 -17.38 11.00
CA ARG A 12 -9.62 -16.81 12.33
C ARG A 12 -8.90 -15.48 12.53
N ILE A 13 -9.49 -14.61 13.35
CA ILE A 13 -8.88 -13.37 13.78
C ILE A 13 -8.39 -13.55 15.21
N TYR A 14 -7.17 -13.11 15.45
CA TYR A 14 -6.54 -13.09 16.78
C TYR A 14 -6.21 -11.65 17.12
N GLU A 15 -6.73 -11.19 18.24
CA GLU A 15 -6.35 -9.89 18.81
C GLU A 15 -5.13 -10.05 19.70
N LYS A 16 -4.16 -9.16 19.56
CA LYS A 16 -2.96 -9.12 20.40
C LYS A 16 -3.09 -8.03 21.45
N LYS A 17 -2.34 -8.19 22.55
CA LYS A 17 -2.35 -7.27 23.70
C LYS A 17 -1.94 -5.81 23.36
N ASP A 18 -1.23 -5.62 22.26
CA ASP A 18 -0.78 -4.33 21.74
C ASP A 18 -1.80 -3.66 20.81
N GLY A 19 -3.04 -4.16 20.75
CA GLY A 19 -4.10 -3.65 19.88
C GLY A 19 -3.96 -4.07 18.41
N MET A 20 -2.98 -4.93 18.07
CA MET A 20 -2.88 -5.49 16.72
C MET A 20 -3.85 -6.66 16.54
N ALA A 21 -4.50 -6.71 15.37
CA ALA A 21 -5.30 -7.85 14.94
C ALA A 21 -4.59 -8.63 13.84
N GLN A 22 -4.61 -9.96 13.93
CA GLN A 22 -3.99 -10.86 12.97
C GLN A 22 -5.06 -11.81 12.41
N TYR A 23 -5.21 -11.81 11.08
CA TYR A 23 -5.99 -12.83 10.37
C TYR A 23 -5.10 -14.01 10.00
N VAL A 24 -5.52 -15.22 10.34
CA VAL A 24 -4.71 -16.46 10.17
C VAL A 24 -5.56 -17.56 9.56
N VAL A 25 -5.02 -18.23 8.55
CA VAL A 25 -5.56 -19.46 7.95
C VAL A 25 -4.51 -20.56 8.10
N THR A 26 -4.87 -21.70 8.70
CA THR A 26 -3.93 -22.79 9.02
C THR A 26 -4.31 -24.13 8.40
N SER A 27 -5.61 -24.39 8.18
CA SER A 27 -6.07 -25.64 7.56
C SER A 27 -5.64 -25.71 6.11
N VAL A 28 -5.06 -26.84 5.68
CA VAL A 28 -4.65 -27.05 4.27
C VAL A 28 -5.82 -26.87 3.30
N LYS A 29 -7.02 -27.30 3.72
CA LYS A 29 -8.25 -27.11 2.92
C LYS A 29 -8.55 -25.61 2.74
N ASP A 30 -8.47 -24.84 3.81
CA ASP A 30 -8.80 -23.42 3.79
C ASP A 30 -7.69 -22.59 3.09
N LEU A 31 -6.43 -23.05 3.18
CA LEU A 31 -5.31 -22.44 2.45
C LEU A 31 -5.48 -22.52 0.93
N GLN A 32 -6.26 -23.50 0.42
CA GLN A 32 -6.59 -23.57 -0.99
C GLN A 32 -7.43 -22.36 -1.46
N VAL A 33 -8.34 -21.87 -0.63
CA VAL A 33 -9.13 -20.64 -0.91
C VAL A 33 -8.21 -19.42 -1.08
N ILE A 34 -7.21 -19.31 -0.20
CA ILE A 34 -6.21 -18.23 -0.27
C ILE A 34 -5.34 -18.35 -1.52
N ARG A 35 -4.92 -19.59 -1.87
CA ARG A 35 -4.17 -19.87 -3.10
C ARG A 35 -4.94 -19.45 -4.34
N GLU A 36 -6.17 -19.93 -4.53
CA GLU A 36 -7.03 -19.63 -5.67
C GLU A 36 -7.26 -18.12 -5.84
N HIS A 37 -7.46 -17.42 -4.71
CA HIS A 37 -7.61 -15.96 -4.74
C HIS A 37 -6.38 -15.27 -5.31
N PHE A 38 -5.17 -15.55 -4.80
CA PHE A 38 -3.94 -14.88 -5.24
C PHE A 38 -3.37 -15.42 -6.56
N GLU A 39 -3.79 -16.60 -7.02
CA GLU A 39 -3.56 -17.07 -8.40
C GLU A 39 -4.42 -16.25 -9.38
N LYS A 40 -5.67 -15.95 -9.02
CA LYS A 40 -6.59 -15.14 -9.83
C LYS A 40 -6.24 -13.66 -9.77
N TYR A 41 -5.97 -13.13 -8.57
CA TYR A 41 -5.64 -11.72 -8.32
C TYR A 41 -4.17 -11.61 -7.91
N THR A 42 -3.32 -11.58 -8.90
CA THR A 42 -1.86 -11.69 -8.74
C THR A 42 -1.26 -10.55 -7.92
N LEU A 43 -0.38 -10.88 -7.00
CA LEU A 43 0.41 -9.90 -6.24
C LEU A 43 1.40 -9.19 -7.17
N LEU A 44 1.50 -7.86 -7.05
CA LEU A 44 2.36 -7.04 -7.90
C LEU A 44 3.68 -6.61 -7.23
N THR A 45 3.83 -6.86 -5.93
CA THR A 45 5.08 -6.59 -5.19
C THR A 45 6.01 -7.81 -5.21
N LYS A 46 7.25 -7.66 -4.75
CA LYS A 46 8.16 -8.81 -4.54
C LYS A 46 7.59 -9.89 -3.61
N LYS A 47 6.46 -9.64 -2.93
CA LYS A 47 5.68 -10.64 -2.20
C LYS A 47 5.10 -11.74 -3.11
N ARG A 48 4.95 -11.49 -4.41
CA ARG A 48 4.60 -12.54 -5.37
C ARG A 48 5.58 -13.69 -5.34
N GLY A 49 6.88 -13.41 -5.37
CA GLY A 49 7.90 -14.48 -5.28
C GLY A 49 7.83 -15.27 -3.97
N ASP A 50 7.51 -14.61 -2.84
CA ASP A 50 7.25 -15.32 -1.58
C ASP A 50 6.00 -16.20 -1.67
N PHE A 51 4.94 -15.73 -2.31
CA PHE A 51 3.71 -16.49 -2.52
C PHE A 51 3.92 -17.71 -3.42
N GLU A 52 4.65 -17.58 -4.52
CA GLU A 52 4.99 -18.69 -5.41
C GLU A 52 5.81 -19.78 -4.68
N LEU A 53 6.76 -19.39 -3.84
CA LEU A 53 7.51 -20.33 -3.00
C LEU A 53 6.62 -20.98 -1.94
N TRP A 54 5.69 -20.22 -1.35
CA TRP A 54 4.73 -20.74 -0.40
C TRP A 54 3.80 -21.79 -1.04
N ILE A 55 3.33 -21.56 -2.29
CA ILE A 55 2.56 -22.55 -3.05
C ILE A 55 3.34 -23.86 -3.21
N LYS A 56 4.63 -23.77 -3.61
CA LYS A 56 5.49 -24.96 -3.73
C LYS A 56 5.59 -25.74 -2.42
N ALA A 57 5.75 -25.03 -1.30
CA ALA A 57 5.77 -25.68 0.02
C ALA A 57 4.42 -26.33 0.38
N LEU A 58 3.30 -25.65 0.04
CA LEU A 58 1.96 -26.20 0.25
C LEU A 58 1.72 -27.48 -0.56
N ASP A 59 2.18 -27.53 -1.83
CA ASP A 59 2.07 -28.70 -2.69
C ASP A 59 2.91 -29.89 -2.14
N LEU A 60 4.14 -29.64 -1.72
CA LEU A 60 4.98 -30.65 -1.03
C LEU A 60 4.29 -31.20 0.23
N TYR A 61 3.61 -30.34 0.99
CA TYR A 61 2.87 -30.75 2.17
C TYR A 61 1.62 -31.58 1.81
N LYS A 62 0.82 -31.15 0.83
CA LYS A 62 -0.37 -31.87 0.36
C LYS A 62 -0.03 -33.28 -0.17
N ASN A 63 1.08 -33.40 -0.88
CA ASN A 63 1.57 -34.67 -1.42
C ASN A 63 2.25 -35.56 -0.36
N LYS A 64 2.31 -35.09 0.90
CA LYS A 64 3.01 -35.77 1.99
C LYS A 64 4.52 -35.95 1.75
N GLU A 65 5.11 -35.24 0.80
CA GLU A 65 6.56 -35.28 0.53
C GLU A 65 7.37 -34.79 1.72
N HIS A 66 6.82 -33.90 2.55
CA HIS A 66 7.44 -33.41 3.77
C HIS A 66 7.77 -34.51 4.81
N LEU A 67 7.21 -35.73 4.64
CA LEU A 67 7.50 -36.89 5.48
C LEU A 67 8.74 -37.67 5.00
N THR A 68 9.30 -37.32 3.84
CA THR A 68 10.54 -37.86 3.32
C THR A 68 11.70 -36.91 3.61
N GLU A 69 12.92 -37.45 3.74
CA GLU A 69 14.12 -36.63 3.95
C GLU A 69 14.32 -35.61 2.82
N GLN A 70 14.17 -36.05 1.56
CA GLN A 70 14.30 -35.19 0.37
C GLN A 70 13.24 -34.09 0.33
N GLY A 71 11.98 -34.42 0.63
CA GLY A 71 10.90 -33.45 0.67
C GLY A 71 11.07 -32.43 1.82
N LEU A 72 11.55 -32.88 2.99
CA LEU A 72 11.89 -32.00 4.09
C LEU A 72 13.01 -31.04 3.72
N GLN A 73 14.07 -31.50 3.06
CA GLN A 73 15.15 -30.64 2.55
C GLN A 73 14.64 -29.59 1.56
N LYS A 74 13.74 -29.95 0.65
CA LYS A 74 13.10 -28.97 -0.28
C LYS A 74 12.33 -27.89 0.48
N ILE A 75 11.55 -28.25 1.51
CA ILE A 75 10.81 -27.27 2.32
C ILE A 75 11.76 -26.38 3.11
N VAL A 76 12.84 -26.90 3.66
CA VAL A 76 13.86 -26.11 4.37
C VAL A 76 14.56 -25.15 3.40
N ALA A 77 14.86 -25.58 2.16
CA ALA A 77 15.42 -24.73 1.11
C ALA A 77 14.48 -23.55 0.73
N ILE A 78 13.17 -23.82 0.62
CA ILE A 78 12.16 -22.78 0.45
C ILE A 78 12.13 -21.84 1.66
N ARG A 79 12.14 -22.39 2.88
CA ARG A 79 12.12 -21.60 4.11
C ARG A 79 13.37 -20.72 4.25
N ALA A 80 14.52 -21.17 3.74
CA ALA A 80 15.76 -20.40 3.74
C ALA A 80 15.65 -19.12 2.91
N THR A 81 14.83 -19.10 1.87
CA THR A 81 14.58 -17.93 1.01
C THR A 81 13.49 -17.01 1.57
N LEU A 82 12.52 -17.55 2.29
CA LEU A 82 11.36 -16.79 2.76
C LEU A 82 11.68 -15.92 4.00
N ASN A 83 11.13 -14.71 4.01
CA ASN A 83 11.16 -13.79 5.15
C ASN A 83 12.57 -13.56 5.71
N ARG A 84 12.82 -14.00 6.97
CA ARG A 84 14.09 -13.83 7.68
C ARG A 84 15.07 -15.00 7.48
N GLY A 85 14.75 -15.94 6.58
CA GLY A 85 15.58 -17.13 6.38
C GLY A 85 15.47 -18.17 7.49
N LEU A 86 16.46 -19.04 7.61
CA LEU A 86 16.52 -20.08 8.63
C LEU A 86 16.97 -19.52 9.99
N THR A 87 16.43 -20.07 11.05
CA THR A 87 16.95 -19.89 12.42
C THR A 87 18.30 -20.60 12.55
N ASP A 88 19.12 -20.24 13.56
CA ASP A 88 20.42 -20.86 13.75
C ASP A 88 20.31 -22.36 14.07
N SER A 89 19.27 -22.78 14.77
CA SER A 89 18.97 -24.19 14.99
C SER A 89 18.68 -24.96 13.68
N LEU A 90 17.93 -24.34 12.76
CA LEU A 90 17.67 -24.95 11.44
C LEU A 90 18.91 -24.96 10.56
N LYS A 91 19.76 -23.93 10.60
CA LYS A 91 21.06 -23.94 9.88
C LYS A 91 21.96 -25.06 10.37
N ALA A 92 22.01 -25.27 11.69
CA ALA A 92 22.81 -26.36 12.27
C ALA A 92 22.26 -27.74 11.89
N ALA A 93 20.95 -27.92 11.86
CA ALA A 93 20.31 -29.19 11.48
C ALA A 93 20.39 -29.49 9.97
N PHE A 94 20.47 -28.46 9.13
CA PHE A 94 20.50 -28.57 7.67
C PHE A 94 21.66 -27.76 7.06
N PRO A 95 22.92 -28.08 7.36
CA PRO A 95 24.08 -27.27 6.98
C PRO A 95 24.34 -27.23 5.46
N THR A 96 23.85 -28.23 4.71
CA THR A 96 24.05 -28.36 3.26
C THR A 96 22.91 -27.77 2.42
N VAL A 97 21.84 -27.29 3.06
CA VAL A 97 20.69 -26.78 2.33
C VAL A 97 21.01 -25.44 1.64
N VAL A 98 20.83 -25.43 0.33
CA VAL A 98 20.97 -24.23 -0.50
C VAL A 98 19.59 -23.56 -0.65
N PRO A 99 19.47 -22.24 -0.38
CA PRO A 99 18.24 -21.51 -0.60
C PRO A 99 17.79 -21.59 -2.07
N VAL A 100 16.50 -21.73 -2.31
CA VAL A 100 15.94 -21.69 -3.66
C VAL A 100 15.90 -20.26 -4.20
N ASN A 101 16.01 -20.11 -5.51
CA ASN A 101 15.85 -18.81 -6.13
C ASN A 101 14.40 -18.32 -6.05
N ARG A 102 14.22 -17.04 -5.74
CA ARG A 102 12.94 -16.36 -5.82
C ARG A 102 12.71 -15.90 -7.25
N SER A 103 11.49 -16.07 -7.75
CA SER A 103 11.11 -15.55 -9.07
C SER A 103 11.21 -14.02 -9.10
N ASP A 104 11.71 -13.49 -10.21
CA ASP A 104 11.75 -12.05 -10.42
C ASP A 104 10.38 -11.54 -10.91
N VAL A 105 9.90 -10.43 -10.33
CA VAL A 105 8.53 -9.92 -10.52
C VAL A 105 8.55 -8.56 -11.26
N ASP A 106 9.61 -8.28 -12.01
CA ASP A 106 9.79 -6.95 -12.60
C ASP A 106 8.86 -6.66 -13.80
N ASN A 107 8.21 -7.67 -14.38
CA ASN A 107 7.31 -7.53 -15.51
C ASN A 107 5.84 -7.31 -15.07
N ILE A 108 5.57 -6.17 -14.44
CA ILE A 108 4.19 -5.75 -14.14
C ILE A 108 3.66 -5.02 -15.37
N THR A 109 2.80 -5.68 -16.15
CA THR A 109 2.24 -5.13 -17.39
C THR A 109 0.92 -4.42 -17.16
N GLU A 110 0.14 -4.84 -16.18
CA GLU A 110 -1.19 -4.32 -15.90
C GLU A 110 -1.42 -4.16 -14.41
N ILE A 111 -2.05 -3.06 -14.02
CA ILE A 111 -2.42 -2.76 -12.63
C ILE A 111 -3.94 -2.74 -12.55
N ASP A 112 -4.49 -3.73 -11.85
CA ASP A 112 -5.91 -3.78 -11.54
C ASP A 112 -6.32 -2.62 -10.63
N PRO A 113 -7.41 -1.90 -10.94
CA PRO A 113 -7.84 -0.75 -10.14
C PRO A 113 -8.23 -1.09 -8.69
N ASP A 114 -8.84 -2.25 -8.46
CA ASP A 114 -9.21 -2.69 -7.10
C ASP A 114 -7.96 -3.08 -6.31
N TRP A 115 -6.97 -3.72 -6.98
CA TRP A 115 -5.65 -3.92 -6.38
C TRP A 115 -5.01 -2.59 -5.97
N MET A 116 -5.09 -1.57 -6.84
CA MET A 116 -4.53 -0.24 -6.55
C MET A 116 -5.22 0.42 -5.35
N ALA A 117 -6.54 0.30 -5.23
CA ALA A 117 -7.30 0.81 -4.09
C ALA A 117 -6.91 0.06 -2.79
N GLY A 118 -6.80 -1.26 -2.85
CA GLY A 118 -6.35 -2.11 -1.74
C GLY A 118 -4.91 -1.78 -1.32
N PHE A 119 -4.00 -1.63 -2.27
CA PHE A 119 -2.60 -1.24 -2.02
C PHE A 119 -2.50 0.14 -1.39
N THR A 120 -3.31 1.10 -1.88
CA THR A 120 -3.39 2.44 -1.27
C THR A 120 -3.96 2.40 0.14
N SER A 121 -4.92 1.52 0.42
CA SER A 121 -5.48 1.35 1.77
C SER A 121 -4.40 0.94 2.78
N ALA A 122 -3.41 0.14 2.37
CA ALA A 122 -2.28 -0.28 3.21
C ALA A 122 -1.15 0.78 3.24
N GLU A 123 -0.65 1.18 2.07
CA GLU A 123 0.64 1.89 1.91
C GLU A 123 0.48 3.37 1.51
N GLY A 124 -0.75 3.78 1.16
CA GLY A 124 -1.03 5.16 0.74
C GLY A 124 -1.05 6.16 1.88
N SER A 125 -0.80 7.41 1.56
CA SER A 125 -0.95 8.53 2.48
C SER A 125 -1.57 9.74 1.76
N PHE A 126 -2.57 10.33 2.39
CA PHE A 126 -3.20 11.58 1.97
C PHE A 126 -2.74 12.67 2.93
N MET A 127 -2.05 13.68 2.44
CA MET A 127 -1.44 14.69 3.29
C MET A 127 -1.89 16.10 2.91
N ILE A 128 -2.11 16.93 3.93
CA ILE A 128 -2.32 18.37 3.80
C ILE A 128 -1.10 19.08 4.38
N LEU A 129 -0.30 19.69 3.53
CA LEU A 129 0.87 20.47 3.93
C LEU A 129 0.49 21.94 4.05
N ILE A 130 0.77 22.55 5.18
CA ILE A 130 0.55 23.96 5.43
C ILE A 130 1.90 24.56 5.83
N ARG A 131 2.39 25.51 5.04
CA ARG A 131 3.69 26.15 5.27
C ARG A 131 3.63 27.65 4.97
N ASN A 132 4.48 28.42 5.61
CA ASN A 132 4.65 29.82 5.27
C ASN A 132 5.32 29.97 3.91
N SER A 133 4.87 30.92 3.12
CA SER A 133 5.52 31.25 1.86
C SER A 133 6.83 31.98 2.13
N GLN A 134 7.92 31.53 1.50
CA GLN A 134 9.23 32.20 1.55
C GLN A 134 9.29 33.46 0.68
N TRP A 135 8.43 33.52 -0.33
CA TRP A 135 8.49 34.55 -1.38
C TRP A 135 7.37 35.59 -1.31
N ARG A 136 6.31 35.34 -0.53
CA ARG A 136 5.15 36.23 -0.38
C ARG A 136 4.63 36.19 1.05
N LYS A 137 4.08 37.29 1.56
CA LYS A 137 3.33 37.26 2.81
C LYS A 137 2.12 36.32 2.65
N GLY A 138 2.06 35.25 3.42
CA GLY A 138 0.92 34.32 3.41
C GLY A 138 1.30 32.85 3.62
N VAL A 139 0.29 32.03 3.61
CA VAL A 139 0.38 30.57 3.86
C VAL A 139 0.07 29.81 2.57
N ILE A 140 0.87 28.81 2.27
CA ILE A 140 0.68 27.89 1.16
C ILE A 140 0.07 26.60 1.72
N VAL A 141 -1.03 26.15 1.09
CA VAL A 141 -1.62 24.83 1.34
C VAL A 141 -1.37 23.96 0.12
N GLU A 142 -0.79 22.79 0.34
CA GLU A 142 -0.58 21.77 -0.69
C GLU A 142 -1.23 20.47 -0.27
N LEU A 143 -1.90 19.83 -1.20
CA LEU A 143 -2.38 18.46 -1.06
C LEU A 143 -1.35 17.53 -1.67
N VAL A 144 -1.09 16.41 -0.99
CA VAL A 144 -0.14 15.40 -1.47
C VAL A 144 -0.77 14.03 -1.31
N PHE A 145 -0.93 13.33 -2.41
CA PHE A 145 -1.16 11.88 -2.42
C PHE A 145 0.19 11.19 -2.56
N GLN A 146 0.47 10.22 -1.70
CA GLN A 146 1.78 9.60 -1.62
C GLN A 146 1.68 8.10 -1.37
N LEU A 147 2.51 7.31 -2.06
CA LEU A 147 2.71 5.88 -1.85
C LEU A 147 4.19 5.62 -1.54
N ALA A 148 4.50 4.89 -0.50
CA ALA A 148 5.87 4.55 -0.11
C ALA A 148 6.12 3.04 -0.23
N GLN A 149 7.27 2.66 -0.76
CA GLN A 149 7.70 1.27 -0.84
C GLN A 149 9.21 1.13 -0.64
N HIS A 150 9.62 -0.07 -0.27
CA HIS A 150 11.04 -0.42 -0.18
C HIS A 150 11.68 -0.42 -1.57
N SER A 151 12.99 -0.18 -1.65
CA SER A 151 13.77 -0.13 -2.91
C SER A 151 13.61 -1.37 -3.80
N ARG A 152 13.35 -2.52 -3.21
CA ARG A 152 13.10 -3.76 -3.96
C ARG A 152 11.88 -3.71 -4.88
N ASP A 153 10.92 -2.82 -4.62
CA ASP A 153 9.71 -2.63 -5.40
C ASP A 153 9.75 -1.32 -6.24
N GLU A 154 10.96 -0.84 -6.59
CA GLU A 154 11.16 0.40 -7.38
C GLU A 154 10.39 0.37 -8.70
N GLN A 155 10.42 -0.75 -9.42
CA GLN A 155 9.73 -0.87 -10.69
C GLN A 155 8.21 -0.72 -10.56
N LEU A 156 7.63 -1.25 -9.50
CA LEU A 156 6.21 -1.03 -9.19
C LEU A 156 5.91 0.46 -9.04
N ILE A 157 6.71 1.19 -8.25
CA ILE A 157 6.51 2.63 -8.05
C ILE A 157 6.62 3.41 -9.36
N LYS A 158 7.57 3.06 -10.24
CA LYS A 158 7.67 3.67 -11.59
C LYS A 158 6.42 3.39 -12.43
N ASN A 159 5.88 2.17 -12.35
CA ASN A 159 4.67 1.80 -13.06
C ASN A 159 3.43 2.53 -12.53
N LEU A 160 3.36 2.81 -11.21
CA LEU A 160 2.27 3.61 -10.62
C LEU A 160 2.28 5.07 -11.12
N VAL A 161 3.46 5.67 -11.31
CA VAL A 161 3.57 7.00 -11.94
C VAL A 161 3.03 7.00 -13.37
N LYS A 162 3.33 5.94 -14.13
CA LYS A 162 2.78 5.77 -15.49
C LYS A 162 1.27 5.54 -15.45
N TYR A 163 0.80 4.71 -14.54
CA TYR A 163 -0.61 4.37 -14.38
C TYR A 163 -1.49 5.61 -14.12
N PHE A 164 -1.05 6.49 -13.23
CA PHE A 164 -1.76 7.76 -12.97
C PHE A 164 -1.37 8.87 -13.95
N GLU A 165 -0.38 8.64 -14.83
CA GLU A 165 0.21 9.70 -15.70
C GLU A 165 0.53 10.97 -14.91
N SER A 166 0.94 10.82 -13.67
CA SER A 166 1.20 11.92 -12.75
C SER A 166 2.07 11.47 -11.58
N GLY A 167 2.75 12.45 -10.98
CA GLY A 167 3.63 12.22 -9.86
C GLY A 167 5.09 12.10 -10.24
N TYR A 168 5.91 11.82 -9.23
CA TYR A 168 7.37 11.66 -9.40
C TYR A 168 7.89 10.58 -8.46
N VAL A 169 8.98 9.96 -8.85
CA VAL A 169 9.72 9.03 -7.99
C VAL A 169 10.91 9.76 -7.41
N SER A 170 11.08 9.73 -6.09
CA SER A 170 12.28 10.21 -5.42
C SER A 170 12.95 9.11 -4.63
N LYS A 171 14.28 9.12 -4.58
CA LYS A 171 15.08 8.18 -3.82
C LYS A 171 15.63 8.87 -2.56
N TYR A 172 15.46 8.24 -1.41
CA TYR A 172 16.03 8.73 -0.16
C TYR A 172 16.70 7.60 0.60
N LYS A 173 18.03 7.65 0.76
CA LYS A 173 18.84 6.58 1.36
C LYS A 173 18.56 5.23 0.70
N ASN A 174 18.24 4.21 1.49
CA ASN A 174 17.95 2.85 1.04
C ASN A 174 16.46 2.57 0.80
N ALA A 175 15.62 3.59 0.86
CA ALA A 175 14.19 3.46 0.62
C ALA A 175 13.79 4.32 -0.58
N PHE A 176 12.85 3.81 -1.41
CA PHE A 176 12.21 4.61 -2.44
C PHE A 176 11.03 5.32 -1.83
N TYR A 177 11.09 6.60 -1.92
CA TYR A 177 9.98 7.46 -1.60
C TYR A 177 9.18 7.73 -2.84
N PRO A 178 8.04 8.05 -2.59
CA PRO A 178 6.82 7.69 -3.21
C PRO A 178 6.67 8.45 -4.50
N SER A 179 5.95 7.84 -5.40
CA SER A 179 5.26 8.64 -6.38
C SER A 179 4.32 9.57 -5.64
N GLY A 180 4.71 10.84 -5.49
CA GLY A 180 3.86 11.85 -4.89
C GLY A 180 3.15 12.64 -5.97
N VAL A 181 1.83 12.73 -5.93
CA VAL A 181 1.07 13.66 -6.74
C VAL A 181 0.79 14.90 -5.89
N LYS A 182 1.37 16.04 -6.30
CA LYS A 182 1.23 17.34 -5.63
C LYS A 182 0.48 18.36 -6.48
N LYS A 183 0.49 18.17 -7.79
CA LYS A 183 -0.18 19.10 -8.70
C LYS A 183 -1.68 19.02 -8.47
N PHE A 184 -2.26 20.13 -8.02
CA PHE A 184 -3.67 20.19 -7.62
C PHE A 184 -4.63 19.78 -8.76
N ALA A 185 -4.32 20.17 -10.00
CA ALA A 185 -5.09 19.76 -11.16
C ALA A 185 -5.13 18.24 -11.34
N ASP A 186 -3.99 17.56 -11.14
CA ASP A 186 -3.89 16.10 -11.28
C ASP A 186 -4.59 15.38 -10.12
N ILE A 187 -4.55 15.95 -8.91
CA ILE A 187 -5.35 15.46 -7.78
C ILE A 187 -6.84 15.50 -8.11
N GLN A 188 -7.33 16.61 -8.68
CA GLN A 188 -8.73 16.78 -9.03
C GLN A 188 -9.18 15.95 -10.24
N SER A 189 -8.31 15.80 -11.27
CA SER A 189 -8.69 15.16 -12.52
C SER A 189 -8.35 13.66 -12.59
N LYS A 190 -7.42 13.17 -11.75
CA LYS A 190 -6.92 11.80 -11.80
C LYS A 190 -7.11 11.07 -10.48
N ILE A 191 -6.58 11.61 -9.37
CA ILE A 191 -6.55 10.91 -8.07
C ILE A 191 -7.94 10.82 -7.43
N SER A 192 -8.63 11.97 -7.28
CA SER A 192 -9.96 11.96 -6.64
C SER A 192 -11.00 11.19 -7.45
N PRO A 193 -11.12 11.32 -8.79
CA PRO A 193 -12.05 10.49 -9.56
C PRO A 193 -11.74 9.00 -9.49
N PHE A 194 -10.46 8.62 -9.43
CA PHE A 194 -10.05 7.22 -9.32
C PHE A 194 -10.56 6.59 -8.02
N PHE A 195 -10.25 7.20 -6.86
CA PHE A 195 -10.67 6.63 -5.57
C PHE A 195 -12.16 6.84 -5.26
N ASN A 196 -12.85 7.73 -5.95
CA ASN A 196 -14.33 7.79 -5.93
C ASN A 196 -14.95 6.59 -6.64
N LYS A 197 -14.32 6.12 -7.73
CA LYS A 197 -14.76 4.93 -8.47
C LYS A 197 -14.32 3.62 -7.81
N TYR A 198 -13.11 3.57 -7.26
CA TYR A 198 -12.51 2.41 -6.59
C TYR A 198 -12.21 2.77 -5.13
N PRO A 199 -13.18 2.57 -4.21
CA PRO A 199 -13.09 3.11 -2.86
C PRO A 199 -11.98 2.47 -2.02
N ILE A 200 -11.28 3.30 -1.28
CA ILE A 200 -10.31 2.89 -0.26
C ILE A 200 -11.08 2.24 0.89
N GLN A 201 -10.53 1.18 1.43
CA GLN A 201 -11.13 0.44 2.54
C GLN A 201 -10.53 0.82 3.90
N GLY A 202 -11.31 0.62 4.97
CA GLY A 202 -10.87 0.82 6.34
C GLY A 202 -10.70 2.29 6.73
N VAL A 203 -9.99 2.52 7.83
CA VAL A 203 -9.82 3.85 8.46
C VAL A 203 -9.20 4.87 7.51
N LYS A 204 -8.33 4.45 6.60
CA LYS A 204 -7.70 5.34 5.61
C LYS A 204 -8.71 6.01 4.66
N ASN A 205 -9.88 5.45 4.47
CA ASN A 205 -10.95 6.11 3.74
C ASN A 205 -11.38 7.43 4.39
N LEU A 206 -11.37 7.52 5.72
CA LEU A 206 -11.66 8.77 6.43
C LEU A 206 -10.62 9.85 6.14
N ASP A 207 -9.33 9.47 6.03
CA ASP A 207 -8.26 10.39 5.64
C ASP A 207 -8.45 10.88 4.20
N TYR A 208 -8.86 9.98 3.29
CA TYR A 208 -9.19 10.33 1.91
C TYR A 208 -10.38 11.29 1.83
N LEU A 209 -11.45 11.04 2.58
CA LEU A 209 -12.63 11.92 2.60
C LEU A 209 -12.26 13.32 3.12
N ASP A 210 -11.45 13.42 4.14
CA ASP A 210 -10.97 14.70 4.66
C ASP A 210 -10.03 15.41 3.67
N PHE A 211 -9.19 14.66 2.96
CA PHE A 211 -8.37 15.18 1.86
C PHE A 211 -9.26 15.76 0.75
N CYS A 212 -10.35 15.10 0.38
CA CYS A 212 -11.32 15.58 -0.60
C CYS A 212 -12.04 16.87 -0.12
N LYS A 213 -12.44 16.95 1.16
CA LYS A 213 -13.01 18.18 1.74
C LYS A 213 -12.04 19.36 1.61
N ALA A 214 -10.77 19.15 1.92
CA ALA A 214 -9.75 20.17 1.75
C ALA A 214 -9.57 20.57 0.27
N ALA A 215 -9.62 19.59 -0.65
CA ALA A 215 -9.56 19.85 -2.09
C ALA A 215 -10.73 20.74 -2.56
N GLU A 216 -11.95 20.48 -2.12
CA GLU A 216 -13.11 21.30 -2.47
C GLU A 216 -13.01 22.73 -1.90
N LEU A 217 -12.53 22.90 -0.67
CA LEU A 217 -12.25 24.22 -0.10
C LEU A 217 -11.22 25.01 -0.94
N MET A 218 -10.21 24.34 -1.46
CA MET A 218 -9.21 24.95 -2.34
C MET A 218 -9.78 25.32 -3.72
N LYS A 219 -10.62 24.45 -4.30
CA LYS A 219 -11.25 24.64 -5.62
C LYS A 219 -12.23 25.82 -5.64
N ASN A 220 -13.09 25.92 -4.65
CA ASN A 220 -14.15 26.93 -4.60
C ASN A 220 -13.60 28.36 -4.55
N LYS A 221 -12.38 28.55 -4.03
CA LYS A 221 -11.71 29.86 -3.98
C LYS A 221 -10.92 30.22 -5.21
N ALA A 222 -10.46 29.24 -6.00
CA ALA A 222 -9.87 29.50 -7.31
C ALA A 222 -10.91 30.09 -8.28
N ARG A 223 -12.21 29.83 -8.11
CA ARG A 223 -13.30 30.38 -8.92
C ARG A 223 -13.68 31.82 -8.54
N ALA A 224 -13.48 32.22 -7.27
CA ALA A 224 -13.88 33.56 -6.81
C ALA A 224 -13.00 34.71 -7.32
N ARG A 225 -11.87 34.46 -7.99
CA ARG A 225 -10.89 35.48 -8.40
C ARG A 225 -10.45 35.43 -9.86
N GLY A 226 -11.22 34.86 -10.80
CA GLY A 226 -10.86 34.84 -12.23
C GLY A 226 -9.58 34.05 -12.57
N PRO A 227 -9.20 33.90 -13.84
CA PRO A 227 -8.08 33.10 -14.28
C PRO A 227 -6.74 33.75 -13.89
N CYS A 228 -6.21 33.46 -12.74
CA CYS A 228 -4.85 33.83 -12.37
C CYS A 228 -3.86 32.84 -13.01
N LYS A 229 -2.94 33.33 -13.85
CA LYS A 229 -1.94 32.56 -14.60
C LYS A 229 -0.86 31.88 -13.74
N THR A 230 -0.89 32.01 -12.42
CA THR A 230 0.05 31.36 -11.49
C THR A 230 -0.62 30.16 -10.81
N GLN A 231 -0.29 28.96 -11.28
CA GLN A 231 -0.72 27.69 -10.70
C GLN A 231 -0.30 27.64 -9.21
N GLY A 232 -1.28 27.45 -8.31
CA GLY A 232 -1.02 27.07 -6.92
C GLY A 232 -1.18 28.14 -5.83
N LEU A 233 -1.57 29.38 -6.12
CA LEU A 233 -1.65 30.47 -5.14
C LEU A 233 -3.00 31.19 -5.13
N ALA A 234 -4.10 30.45 -5.04
CA ALA A 234 -5.34 31.07 -4.58
C ALA A 234 -5.19 31.35 -3.07
N HIS A 235 -5.16 32.64 -2.68
CA HIS A 235 -5.14 33.02 -1.27
C HIS A 235 -6.45 32.54 -0.62
N LEU A 236 -6.34 31.51 0.20
CA LEU A 236 -7.43 31.05 1.04
C LEU A 236 -7.85 32.23 1.96
N THR A 237 -9.17 32.41 2.17
CA THR A 237 -9.62 33.32 3.24
C THR A 237 -9.14 32.77 4.59
N LYS A 238 -9.11 33.62 5.61
CA LYS A 238 -8.72 33.20 6.97
C LYS A 238 -9.57 32.02 7.44
N GLU A 239 -10.90 32.13 7.27
CA GLU A 239 -11.85 31.08 7.66
C GLU A 239 -11.61 29.76 6.91
N GLY A 240 -11.31 29.82 5.60
CA GLY A 240 -11.00 28.64 4.80
C GLY A 240 -9.68 27.98 5.22
N LEU A 241 -8.68 28.76 5.61
CA LEU A 241 -7.43 28.25 6.13
C LEU A 241 -7.64 27.57 7.50
N ASP A 242 -8.46 28.16 8.37
CA ASP A 242 -8.76 27.61 9.69
C ASP A 242 -9.54 26.30 9.59
N LEU A 243 -10.51 26.19 8.64
CA LEU A 243 -11.19 24.92 8.31
C LEU A 243 -10.20 23.85 7.82
N ILE A 244 -9.26 24.21 6.93
CA ILE A 244 -8.25 23.26 6.46
C ILE A 244 -7.30 22.83 7.61
N ARG A 245 -6.97 23.71 8.54
CA ARG A 245 -6.21 23.36 9.73
C ARG A 245 -6.93 22.35 10.62
N GLN A 246 -8.24 22.53 10.81
CA GLN A 246 -9.09 21.58 11.55
C GLN A 246 -9.12 20.21 10.85
N ILE A 247 -9.34 20.17 9.55
CA ILE A 247 -9.29 18.94 8.76
C ILE A 247 -7.93 18.26 8.90
N LYS A 248 -6.83 19.02 8.71
CA LYS A 248 -5.46 18.51 8.85
C LYS A 248 -5.20 17.91 10.24
N ALA A 249 -5.79 18.45 11.28
CA ALA A 249 -5.61 17.94 12.64
C ALA A 249 -6.09 16.49 12.82
N ASN A 250 -6.99 16.01 11.96
CA ASN A 250 -7.57 14.66 12.01
C ASN A 250 -6.88 13.66 11.07
N ILE A 251 -6.24 14.14 10.00
CA ILE A 251 -5.61 13.27 8.98
C ILE A 251 -4.34 12.59 9.52
N ASN A 252 -4.18 11.30 9.22
CA ASN A 252 -3.01 10.47 9.56
C ASN A 252 -2.69 10.43 11.09
N LYS A 253 -3.65 10.66 11.93
CA LYS A 253 -3.53 10.45 13.37
C LYS A 253 -4.41 9.28 13.72
N GLY A 254 -3.86 8.23 14.31
CA GLY A 254 -4.56 6.98 14.62
C GLY A 254 -6.00 7.24 15.09
N ARG A 255 -6.94 7.15 14.15
CA ARG A 255 -8.37 7.26 14.42
C ARG A 255 -8.79 5.93 15.01
N ALA A 256 -9.46 5.97 16.15
CA ALA A 256 -10.14 4.82 16.69
C ALA A 256 -11.18 4.35 15.66
N ASP A 257 -11.27 3.05 15.45
CA ASP A 257 -12.37 2.46 14.68
C ASP A 257 -13.68 2.86 15.37
N SER A 258 -14.47 3.66 14.68
CA SER A 258 -15.84 4.03 15.11
C SER A 258 -16.82 2.93 14.70
#